data_d7ebdbba0387eb4f4ce2f789490ff17d
#
_entry.id   d7ebdbba0387eb4f4ce2f789490ff17d
#
_cell.length_a   1.000
_cell.length_b   1.000
_cell.length_c   1.000
_cell.angle_alpha   90.00
_cell.angle_beta   90.00
_cell.angle_gamma   90.00
#
_symmetry.space_group_name_H-M   'P 1'
#
loop_
_entity.id
_entity.type
_entity.pdbx_description
1 polymer ?
#
loop_
_entity_poly.entity_id
_entity_poly.type
_entity_poly.pdbx_seq_one_letter_code
_entity_poly.pdbx_strand_id
1 'polypeptide(L)'
;MQDGGKPYDLFYNPKTKVLGVVTGIGTAKAASAIMALGLDPRFELSRAYWMIAGIAGIDPENASIGSVAWSSYVVDGDLSHQIDAREIPENWTTGYLARGTKFPFDPERPKSNGEVFKANPNLRDWAYNLTKNVSLINPPQLATASSAYTEHPNAQLPPFVLRGGHIAAMTFWHGALLNDWANKWVEYWSDGAADYVTSGMEDTGTFQALQYLDRINKVDV
;
A
#
# COMPACT_ATOMS: atom_id res chain seq x y z
N MET A 1 -2.80 -10.65 20.12
CA MET A 1 -3.83 -10.73 19.07
C MET A 1 -4.23 -12.18 18.93
N GLN A 2 -5.36 -12.56 19.51
CA GLN A 2 -5.92 -13.89 19.38
C GLN A 2 -6.65 -13.94 18.04
N ASP A 3 -6.30 -14.98 17.24
CA ASP A 3 -6.98 -15.39 16.01
C ASP A 3 -7.50 -14.24 15.12
N GLY A 4 -6.61 -13.54 14.47
CA GLY A 4 -6.97 -12.84 13.24
C GLY A 4 -7.52 -13.87 12.27
N GLY A 5 -8.78 -13.73 11.86
CA GLY A 5 -9.54 -14.71 11.09
C GLY A 5 -8.73 -15.46 10.03
N LYS A 6 -9.19 -16.61 9.63
CA LYS A 6 -8.53 -17.36 8.55
C LYS A 6 -8.69 -16.61 7.24
N PRO A 7 -7.74 -16.73 6.31
CA PRO A 7 -7.92 -16.19 4.96
C PRO A 7 -9.30 -16.58 4.40
N TYR A 8 -10.00 -15.60 3.80
CA TYR A 8 -11.37 -15.71 3.27
C TYR A 8 -12.50 -15.72 4.30
N ASP A 9 -12.22 -15.53 5.61
CA ASP A 9 -13.28 -15.32 6.58
C ASP A 9 -14.00 -14.00 6.31
N LEU A 10 -15.33 -14.04 6.39
CA LEU A 10 -16.20 -12.88 6.25
C LEU A 10 -16.82 -12.53 7.59
N PHE A 11 -16.78 -11.25 7.93
CA PHE A 11 -17.34 -10.70 9.16
C PHE A 11 -18.36 -9.61 8.82
N TYR A 12 -19.60 -9.81 9.19
CA TYR A 12 -20.64 -8.83 8.88
C TYR A 12 -21.29 -8.27 10.15
N ASN A 13 -21.33 -6.94 10.21
CA ASN A 13 -22.06 -6.22 11.25
C ASN A 13 -23.37 -5.63 10.67
N PRO A 14 -24.53 -6.21 10.98
CA PRO A 14 -25.80 -5.75 10.39
C PRO A 14 -26.25 -4.37 10.86
N LYS A 15 -25.75 -3.88 12.01
CA LYS A 15 -26.11 -2.55 12.53
C LYS A 15 -25.39 -1.44 11.77
N THR A 16 -24.12 -1.63 11.49
CA THR A 16 -23.29 -0.66 10.76
C THR A 16 -23.22 -0.92 9.27
N LYS A 17 -23.70 -2.08 8.82
CA LYS A 17 -23.60 -2.59 7.44
C LYS A 17 -22.14 -2.69 6.96
N VAL A 18 -21.22 -2.95 7.87
CA VAL A 18 -19.81 -3.17 7.54
C VAL A 18 -19.60 -4.65 7.30
N LEU A 19 -19.02 -4.97 6.14
CA LEU A 19 -18.53 -6.30 5.78
C LEU A 19 -17.00 -6.28 5.79
N GLY A 20 -16.40 -7.12 6.63
CA GLY A 20 -14.96 -7.33 6.66
C GLY A 20 -14.59 -8.64 5.97
N VAL A 21 -13.50 -8.63 5.21
CA VAL A 21 -12.92 -9.83 4.58
C VAL A 21 -11.44 -9.92 4.92
N VAL A 22 -10.98 -11.10 5.30
CA VAL A 22 -9.56 -11.38 5.51
C VAL A 22 -8.99 -11.96 4.22
N THR A 23 -8.13 -11.18 3.55
CA THR A 23 -7.59 -11.56 2.24
C THR A 23 -6.45 -12.58 2.31
N GLY A 24 -5.78 -12.66 3.47
CA GLY A 24 -4.50 -13.37 3.60
C GLY A 24 -3.33 -12.54 3.07
N ILE A 25 -2.11 -13.01 3.29
CA ILE A 25 -0.87 -12.30 2.96
C ILE A 25 -0.58 -12.40 1.46
N GLY A 26 -0.38 -11.25 0.85
CA GLY A 26 0.16 -11.10 -0.51
C GLY A 26 -0.88 -10.83 -1.59
N THR A 27 -0.41 -10.20 -2.65
CA THR A 27 -1.18 -9.72 -3.81
C THR A 27 -2.10 -10.77 -4.42
N ALA A 28 -1.59 -11.99 -4.64
CA ALA A 28 -2.37 -13.06 -5.26
C ALA A 28 -3.56 -13.51 -4.41
N LYS A 29 -3.37 -13.63 -3.09
CA LYS A 29 -4.46 -14.02 -2.18
C LYS A 29 -5.48 -12.90 -2.06
N ALA A 30 -5.03 -11.64 -1.98
CA ALA A 30 -5.91 -10.50 -1.93
C ALA A 30 -6.78 -10.42 -3.18
N ALA A 31 -6.18 -10.48 -4.37
CA ALA A 31 -6.91 -10.49 -5.64
C ALA A 31 -7.95 -11.62 -5.70
N SER A 32 -7.57 -12.84 -5.32
CA SER A 32 -8.45 -14.00 -5.34
C SER A 32 -9.64 -13.85 -4.37
N ALA A 33 -9.37 -13.35 -3.15
CA ALA A 33 -10.40 -13.14 -2.13
C ALA A 33 -11.42 -12.09 -2.56
N ILE A 34 -10.96 -10.96 -3.08
CA ILE A 34 -11.83 -9.87 -3.53
C ILE A 34 -12.63 -10.26 -4.79
N MET A 35 -12.01 -10.98 -5.74
CA MET A 35 -12.74 -11.53 -6.87
C MET A 35 -13.82 -12.52 -6.44
N ALA A 36 -13.52 -13.43 -5.52
CA ALA A 36 -14.50 -14.37 -5.00
C ALA A 36 -15.67 -13.67 -4.31
N LEU A 37 -15.37 -12.64 -3.49
CA LEU A 37 -16.39 -11.84 -2.82
C LEU A 37 -17.27 -11.07 -3.83
N GLY A 38 -16.65 -10.41 -4.81
CA GLY A 38 -17.36 -9.59 -5.79
C GLY A 38 -18.23 -10.40 -6.76
N LEU A 39 -17.89 -11.68 -6.98
CA LEU A 39 -18.68 -12.58 -7.82
C LEU A 39 -19.72 -13.38 -7.04
N ASP A 40 -19.70 -13.35 -5.71
CA ASP A 40 -20.64 -14.09 -4.88
C ASP A 40 -22.05 -13.47 -4.95
N PRO A 41 -23.06 -14.19 -5.46
CA PRO A 41 -24.40 -13.65 -5.67
C PRO A 41 -25.14 -13.31 -4.37
N ARG A 42 -24.60 -13.66 -3.22
CA ARG A 42 -25.18 -13.32 -1.92
C ARG A 42 -24.98 -11.87 -1.52
N PHE A 43 -24.01 -11.17 -2.17
CA PHE A 43 -23.64 -9.80 -1.84
C PHE A 43 -23.95 -8.86 -3.00
N GLU A 44 -24.59 -7.75 -2.68
CA GLU A 44 -24.78 -6.60 -3.57
C GLU A 44 -23.76 -5.53 -3.18
N LEU A 45 -22.71 -5.37 -3.99
CA LEU A 45 -21.57 -4.52 -3.69
C LEU A 45 -21.42 -3.32 -4.64
N SER A 46 -22.35 -3.13 -5.58
CA SER A 46 -22.29 -2.05 -6.60
C SER A 46 -22.27 -0.65 -5.99
N ARG A 47 -22.69 -0.49 -4.74
CA ARG A 47 -22.71 0.79 -4.02
C ARG A 47 -21.89 0.75 -2.74
N ALA A 48 -20.95 -0.17 -2.63
CA ALA A 48 -20.11 -0.30 -1.45
C ALA A 48 -18.93 0.68 -1.49
N TYR A 49 -18.62 1.28 -0.35
CA TYR A 49 -17.34 1.92 -0.14
C TYR A 49 -16.32 0.87 0.27
N TRP A 50 -15.14 0.93 -0.33
CA TRP A 50 -14.06 -0.01 -0.07
C TRP A 50 -12.95 0.65 0.74
N MET A 51 -12.51 -0.04 1.79
CA MET A 51 -11.35 0.36 2.58
C MET A 51 -10.40 -0.82 2.71
N ILE A 52 -9.17 -0.63 2.29
CA ILE A 52 -8.09 -1.58 2.51
C ILE A 52 -7.38 -1.17 3.80
N ALA A 53 -7.30 -2.08 4.76
CA ALA A 53 -6.67 -1.84 6.05
C ALA A 53 -5.65 -2.95 6.32
N GLY A 54 -4.37 -2.62 6.17
CA GLY A 54 -3.25 -3.54 6.35
C GLY A 54 -2.36 -3.16 7.54
N ILE A 55 -1.34 -3.96 7.76
CA ILE A 55 -0.25 -3.70 8.72
C ILE A 55 0.98 -3.37 7.88
N ALA A 56 1.12 -2.11 7.52
CA ALA A 56 2.16 -1.62 6.64
C ALA A 56 3.47 -1.33 7.37
N GLY A 57 4.60 -1.47 6.67
CA GLY A 57 5.84 -0.82 7.03
C GLY A 57 5.73 0.69 6.82
N ILE A 58 6.56 1.47 7.52
CA ILE A 58 6.56 2.93 7.43
C ILE A 58 7.94 3.43 7.02
N ASP A 59 7.99 4.44 6.17
CA ASP A 59 9.21 5.17 5.86
C ASP A 59 9.61 6.05 7.06
N PRO A 60 10.81 5.85 7.62
CA PRO A 60 11.29 6.64 8.76
C PRO A 60 11.47 8.12 8.46
N GLU A 61 11.63 8.51 7.20
CA GLU A 61 11.66 9.92 6.78
C GLU A 61 10.32 10.63 7.02
N ASN A 62 9.22 9.88 6.97
CA ASN A 62 7.88 10.43 6.99
C ASN A 62 7.19 10.31 8.35
N ALA A 63 7.34 9.18 9.05
CA ALA A 63 6.64 8.98 10.31
C ALA A 63 7.23 7.86 11.18
N SER A 64 6.73 7.78 12.40
CA SER A 64 7.09 6.75 13.39
C SER A 64 6.28 5.48 13.23
N ILE A 65 6.82 4.39 13.75
CA ILE A 65 6.11 3.10 13.90
C ILE A 65 4.81 3.32 14.69
N GLY A 66 3.70 2.73 14.22
CA GLY A 66 2.37 2.88 14.80
C GLY A 66 1.57 4.03 14.22
N SER A 67 2.16 4.86 13.35
CA SER A 67 1.43 5.86 12.56
C SER A 67 0.50 5.21 11.55
N VAL A 68 -0.52 5.95 11.09
CA VAL A 68 -1.52 5.50 10.11
C VAL A 68 -1.51 6.42 8.90
N ALA A 69 -1.36 5.84 7.71
CA ALA A 69 -1.35 6.61 6.46
C ALA A 69 -2.58 6.32 5.60
N TRP A 70 -3.21 7.39 5.10
CA TRP A 70 -4.22 7.32 4.04
C TRP A 70 -3.54 7.50 2.68
N SER A 71 -3.54 6.45 1.88
CA SER A 71 -2.85 6.44 0.59
C SER A 71 -3.69 7.01 -0.54
N SER A 72 -3.04 7.76 -1.43
CA SER A 72 -3.63 8.28 -2.67
C SER A 72 -3.16 7.51 -3.89
N TYR A 73 -1.97 6.92 -3.83
CA TYR A 73 -1.40 6.10 -4.87
C TYR A 73 -0.91 4.80 -4.26
N VAL A 74 -1.23 3.72 -4.92
CA VAL A 74 -0.73 2.38 -4.60
C VAL A 74 0.11 1.92 -5.78
N VAL A 75 1.39 1.69 -5.54
CA VAL A 75 2.37 1.33 -6.57
C VAL A 75 2.78 -0.12 -6.38
N ASP A 76 2.87 -0.85 -7.48
CA ASP A 76 3.36 -2.22 -7.47
C ASP A 76 4.90 -2.24 -7.40
N GLY A 77 5.43 -2.95 -6.42
CA GLY A 77 6.87 -3.12 -6.23
C GLY A 77 7.45 -4.35 -6.91
N ASP A 78 6.61 -5.25 -7.42
CA ASP A 78 7.05 -6.51 -8.01
C ASP A 78 7.01 -6.50 -9.53
N LEU A 79 6.16 -5.67 -10.15
CA LEU A 79 5.98 -5.62 -11.59
C LEU A 79 7.11 -4.83 -12.28
N SER A 80 8.31 -5.40 -12.22
CA SER A 80 9.56 -4.79 -12.68
C SER A 80 10.53 -5.84 -13.18
N HIS A 81 11.60 -5.42 -13.86
CA HIS A 81 12.80 -6.22 -14.00
C HIS A 81 13.69 -5.99 -12.79
N GLN A 82 14.33 -7.04 -12.30
CA GLN A 82 15.31 -6.97 -11.23
C GLN A 82 16.64 -7.56 -11.71
N ILE A 83 17.71 -6.80 -11.52
CA ILE A 83 19.09 -7.22 -11.74
C ILE A 83 19.72 -7.51 -10.37
N ASP A 84 20.50 -8.59 -10.28
CA ASP A 84 21.25 -8.94 -9.07
C ASP A 84 22.11 -7.74 -8.63
N ALA A 85 22.07 -7.43 -7.34
CA ALA A 85 22.78 -6.27 -6.79
C ALA A 85 24.30 -6.26 -7.06
N ARG A 86 24.90 -7.44 -7.32
CA ARG A 86 26.32 -7.60 -7.65
C ARG A 86 26.65 -7.32 -9.13
N GLU A 87 25.61 -7.23 -9.97
CA GLU A 87 25.74 -7.07 -11.44
C GLU A 87 25.12 -5.74 -11.92
N ILE A 88 24.71 -4.88 -10.98
CA ILE A 88 24.18 -3.55 -11.31
C ILE A 88 25.30 -2.69 -11.93
N PRO A 89 25.07 -2.02 -13.08
CA PRO A 89 26.01 -1.05 -13.61
C PRO A 89 26.35 0.04 -12.61
N GLU A 90 27.63 0.45 -12.54
CA GLU A 90 28.13 1.43 -11.55
C GLU A 90 27.37 2.79 -11.53
N ASN A 91 26.82 3.18 -12.67
CA ASN A 91 26.07 4.42 -12.81
C ASN A 91 24.57 4.30 -12.47
N TRP A 92 24.10 3.11 -12.05
CA TRP A 92 22.71 2.90 -11.66
C TRP A 92 22.55 2.94 -10.14
N THR A 93 21.48 3.55 -9.67
CA THR A 93 21.21 3.67 -8.23
C THR A 93 20.43 2.48 -7.67
N THR A 94 19.91 1.62 -8.54
CA THR A 94 19.12 0.44 -8.17
C THR A 94 19.17 -0.58 -9.30
N GLY A 95 18.90 -1.86 -8.99
CA GLY A 95 18.72 -2.93 -9.99
C GLY A 95 17.29 -3.07 -10.49
N TYR A 96 16.35 -2.22 -10.06
CA TYR A 96 14.95 -2.29 -10.47
C TYR A 96 14.69 -1.39 -11.67
N LEU A 97 14.07 -1.96 -12.71
CA LEU A 97 13.67 -1.24 -13.92
C LEU A 97 12.19 -1.48 -14.21
N ALA A 98 11.51 -0.44 -14.64
CA ALA A 98 10.15 -0.58 -15.16
C ALA A 98 10.13 -1.44 -16.43
N ARG A 99 9.03 -2.12 -16.68
CA ARG A 99 8.86 -2.90 -17.91
C ARG A 99 9.01 -2.00 -19.14
N GLY A 100 9.75 -2.46 -20.13
CA GLY A 100 9.96 -1.76 -21.40
C GLY A 100 10.93 -0.58 -21.33
N THR A 101 11.64 -0.38 -20.22
CA THR A 101 12.68 0.65 -20.06
C THR A 101 14.08 0.07 -20.20
N LYS A 102 15.07 0.94 -20.35
CA LYS A 102 16.48 0.55 -20.58
C LYS A 102 17.36 0.74 -19.34
N PHE A 103 16.93 1.59 -18.43
CA PHE A 103 17.63 1.92 -17.19
C PHE A 103 16.63 2.30 -16.09
N PRO A 104 17.05 2.32 -14.81
CA PRO A 104 16.18 2.71 -13.71
C PRO A 104 15.61 4.12 -13.90
N PHE A 105 14.31 4.26 -13.64
CA PHE A 105 13.58 5.53 -13.72
C PHE A 105 13.63 6.22 -15.09
N ASP A 106 13.71 5.45 -16.16
CA ASP A 106 13.68 5.94 -17.54
C ASP A 106 12.37 6.75 -17.78
N PRO A 107 12.45 8.03 -18.19
CA PRO A 107 11.25 8.84 -18.41
C PRO A 107 10.39 8.37 -19.59
N GLU A 108 10.96 7.56 -20.48
CA GLU A 108 10.25 6.99 -21.63
C GLU A 108 9.52 5.67 -21.30
N ARG A 109 9.11 5.48 -20.05
CA ARG A 109 8.38 4.30 -19.64
C ARG A 109 7.02 4.15 -20.34
N PRO A 110 6.57 2.91 -20.60
CA PRO A 110 5.21 2.66 -21.07
C PRO A 110 4.15 3.17 -20.07
N LYS A 111 2.94 3.39 -20.57
CA LYS A 111 1.80 3.64 -19.68
C LYS A 111 1.62 2.48 -18.72
N SER A 112 1.23 2.79 -17.51
CA SER A 112 0.94 1.79 -16.48
C SER A 112 -0.13 0.80 -16.95
N ASN A 113 0.10 -0.46 -16.64
CA ASN A 113 -0.84 -1.55 -16.81
C ASN A 113 -0.82 -2.47 -15.59
N GLY A 114 -1.07 -1.88 -14.41
CA GLY A 114 -1.03 -2.53 -13.10
C GLY A 114 0.13 -2.09 -12.20
N GLU A 115 1.02 -1.21 -12.67
CA GLU A 115 2.12 -0.71 -11.86
C GLU A 115 1.69 0.39 -10.87
N VAL A 116 0.62 1.10 -11.16
CA VAL A 116 0.08 2.12 -10.26
C VAL A 116 -1.44 2.18 -10.30
N PHE A 117 -2.03 2.32 -9.12
CA PHE A 117 -3.46 2.53 -8.90
C PHE A 117 -3.65 3.84 -8.14
N LYS A 118 -4.73 4.54 -8.45
CA LYS A 118 -5.08 5.79 -7.79
C LYS A 118 -6.36 5.59 -6.98
N ALA A 119 -6.27 5.79 -5.66
CA ALA A 119 -7.43 5.84 -4.80
C ALA A 119 -8.23 7.13 -5.05
N ASN A 120 -9.52 7.13 -4.69
CA ASN A 120 -10.34 8.31 -4.78
C ASN A 120 -9.82 9.40 -3.83
N PRO A 121 -9.32 10.55 -4.33
CA PRO A 121 -8.69 11.56 -3.50
C PRO A 121 -9.68 12.24 -2.55
N ASN A 122 -10.94 12.36 -2.93
CA ASN A 122 -11.96 12.98 -2.08
C ASN A 122 -12.31 12.09 -0.89
N LEU A 123 -12.41 10.76 -1.10
CA LEU A 123 -12.63 9.80 -0.02
C LEU A 123 -11.41 9.73 0.90
N ARG A 124 -10.20 9.71 0.34
CA ARG A 124 -8.97 9.76 1.13
C ARG A 124 -8.91 11.02 2.00
N ASP A 125 -9.20 12.19 1.45
CA ASP A 125 -9.14 13.46 2.19
C ASP A 125 -10.25 13.57 3.23
N TRP A 126 -11.44 13.05 2.93
CA TRP A 126 -12.52 12.92 3.90
C TRP A 126 -12.09 12.04 5.08
N ALA A 127 -11.56 10.85 4.84
CA ALA A 127 -11.10 9.92 5.87
C ALA A 127 -9.94 10.51 6.70
N TYR A 128 -8.98 11.15 6.04
CA TYR A 128 -7.89 11.86 6.72
C TYR A 128 -8.44 12.98 7.63
N ASN A 129 -9.34 13.81 7.16
CA ASN A 129 -9.89 14.91 7.96
C ASN A 129 -10.68 14.43 9.18
N LEU A 130 -11.33 13.27 9.09
CA LEU A 130 -12.01 12.64 10.21
C LEU A 130 -11.03 12.10 11.25
N THR A 131 -9.84 11.65 10.82
CA THR A 131 -8.94 10.85 11.66
C THR A 131 -7.65 11.57 12.05
N LYS A 132 -7.27 12.67 11.41
CA LYS A 132 -5.98 13.34 11.62
C LYS A 132 -5.67 13.78 13.05
N ASN A 133 -6.70 13.93 13.89
CA ASN A 133 -6.57 14.32 15.29
C ASN A 133 -6.84 13.15 16.25
N VAL A 134 -6.96 11.92 15.75
CA VAL A 134 -7.15 10.73 16.60
C VAL A 134 -5.85 10.46 17.34
N SER A 135 -5.96 10.30 18.65
CA SER A 135 -4.83 9.89 19.49
C SER A 135 -4.53 8.42 19.26
N LEU A 136 -3.36 8.11 18.72
CA LEU A 136 -2.91 6.74 18.48
C LEU A 136 -2.18 6.18 19.72
N ILE A 137 -2.24 4.87 19.88
CA ILE A 137 -1.58 4.19 21.00
C ILE A 137 -0.06 4.23 20.80
N ASN A 138 0.66 4.71 21.81
CA ASN A 138 2.13 4.75 21.80
C ASN A 138 2.68 4.07 23.09
N PRO A 139 2.70 2.74 23.15
CA PRO A 139 3.23 2.04 24.30
C PRO A 139 4.76 2.23 24.42
N PRO A 140 5.34 2.10 25.62
CA PRO A 140 6.77 2.34 25.85
C PRO A 140 7.71 1.55 24.93
N GLN A 141 7.32 0.33 24.56
CA GLN A 141 8.10 -0.52 23.65
C GLN A 141 8.18 0.10 22.23
N LEU A 142 7.10 0.72 21.78
CA LEU A 142 7.06 1.41 20.47
C LEU A 142 7.93 2.67 20.51
N ALA A 143 7.82 3.47 21.55
CA ALA A 143 8.65 4.65 21.75
C ALA A 143 10.15 4.28 21.83
N THR A 144 10.51 3.18 22.50
CA THR A 144 11.88 2.66 22.51
C THR A 144 12.36 2.23 21.12
N ALA A 145 11.54 1.52 20.36
CA ALA A 145 11.90 1.14 18.99
C ALA A 145 12.10 2.37 18.10
N SER A 146 11.22 3.35 18.19
CA SER A 146 11.31 4.60 17.43
C SER A 146 12.56 5.42 17.77
N SER A 147 13.03 5.41 19.01
CA SER A 147 14.24 6.13 19.43
C SER A 147 15.54 5.65 18.78
N ALA A 148 15.54 4.46 18.17
CA ALA A 148 16.69 3.93 17.44
C ALA A 148 16.94 4.65 16.09
N TYR A 149 15.95 5.36 15.56
CA TYR A 149 16.03 6.10 14.30
C TYR A 149 16.61 7.50 14.49
N THR A 150 17.83 7.61 15.00
CA THR A 150 18.46 8.89 15.39
C THR A 150 18.64 9.90 14.25
N GLU A 151 18.78 9.42 13.02
CA GLU A 151 18.95 10.21 11.80
C GLU A 151 17.60 10.68 11.20
N HIS A 152 16.45 10.19 11.74
CA HIS A 152 15.11 10.41 11.20
C HIS A 152 14.19 11.06 12.25
N PRO A 153 14.12 12.38 12.34
CA PRO A 153 13.34 13.06 13.37
C PRO A 153 11.84 12.67 13.40
N ASN A 154 11.25 12.46 12.22
CA ASN A 154 9.84 12.08 12.11
C ASN A 154 9.56 10.67 12.66
N ALA A 155 10.51 9.77 12.53
CA ALA A 155 10.40 8.42 13.10
C ALA A 155 10.42 8.39 14.63
N GLN A 156 10.90 9.45 15.28
CA GLN A 156 10.97 9.56 16.74
C GLN A 156 9.73 10.22 17.36
N LEU A 157 8.84 10.78 16.54
CA LEU A 157 7.59 11.39 17.02
C LEU A 157 6.63 10.30 17.57
N PRO A 158 5.71 10.66 18.47
CA PRO A 158 4.57 9.80 18.78
C PRO A 158 3.79 9.46 17.49
N PRO A 159 3.16 8.28 17.39
CA PRO A 159 2.36 7.92 16.23
C PRO A 159 1.28 8.95 15.87
N PHE A 160 1.11 9.22 14.61
CA PHE A 160 0.15 10.18 14.10
C PHE A 160 -0.47 9.72 12.77
N VAL A 161 -1.54 10.41 12.33
CA VAL A 161 -2.22 10.12 11.07
C VAL A 161 -1.69 11.05 9.98
N LEU A 162 -1.31 10.47 8.84
CA LEU A 162 -0.77 11.22 7.70
C LEU A 162 -1.36 10.76 6.36
N ARG A 163 -0.92 11.37 5.29
CA ARG A 163 -1.26 10.99 3.91
C ARG A 163 0.02 10.68 3.16
N GLY A 164 -0.04 9.78 2.17
CA GLY A 164 1.11 9.49 1.32
C GLY A 164 0.85 8.39 0.31
N GLY A 165 1.89 8.01 -0.41
CA GLY A 165 1.89 6.89 -1.34
C GLY A 165 2.20 5.58 -0.63
N HIS A 166 1.76 4.50 -1.25
CA HIS A 166 1.95 3.14 -0.76
C HIS A 166 2.62 2.29 -1.84
N ILE A 167 3.57 1.46 -1.47
CA ILE A 167 4.12 0.42 -2.33
C ILE A 167 3.66 -0.94 -1.85
N ALA A 168 3.14 -1.78 -2.76
CA ALA A 168 2.76 -3.15 -2.45
C ALA A 168 3.68 -4.13 -3.17
N ALA A 169 4.29 -5.06 -2.43
CA ALA A 169 5.20 -6.08 -2.94
C ALA A 169 5.06 -7.39 -2.18
N MET A 170 5.35 -8.50 -2.84
CA MET A 170 5.32 -9.83 -2.25
C MET A 170 6.58 -10.14 -1.41
N THR A 171 7.60 -9.32 -1.56
CA THR A 171 8.88 -9.48 -0.86
C THR A 171 8.94 -8.55 0.35
N PHE A 172 9.31 -9.10 1.51
CA PHE A 172 9.72 -8.29 2.66
C PHE A 172 11.13 -7.75 2.39
N TRP A 173 11.26 -6.44 2.33
CA TRP A 173 12.53 -5.78 2.04
C TRP A 173 12.91 -4.79 3.15
N HIS A 174 14.20 -4.57 3.34
CA HIS A 174 14.77 -3.76 4.41
C HIS A 174 16.01 -3.02 3.95
N GLY A 175 16.33 -1.94 4.64
CA GLY A 175 17.56 -1.19 4.48
C GLY A 175 17.42 0.09 3.67
N ALA A 176 18.36 1.01 3.88
CA ALA A 176 18.32 2.36 3.34
C ALA A 176 18.28 2.40 1.80
N LEU A 177 19.06 1.56 1.13
CA LEU A 177 19.10 1.55 -0.34
C LEU A 177 17.77 1.14 -0.98
N LEU A 178 17.06 0.18 -0.35
CA LEU A 178 15.73 -0.22 -0.80
C LEU A 178 14.66 0.81 -0.40
N ASN A 179 14.86 1.53 0.70
CA ASN A 179 14.01 2.66 1.06
C ASN A 179 14.14 3.80 0.05
N ASP A 180 15.36 4.14 -0.37
CA ASP A 180 15.62 5.11 -1.44
C ASP A 180 14.98 4.70 -2.77
N TRP A 181 15.07 3.41 -3.10
CA TRP A 181 14.36 2.87 -4.27
C TRP A 181 12.85 3.04 -4.14
N ALA A 182 12.26 2.71 -3.01
CA ALA A 182 10.81 2.82 -2.79
C ALA A 182 10.31 4.26 -2.92
N ASN A 183 11.06 5.22 -2.36
CA ASN A 183 10.78 6.66 -2.51
C ASN A 183 10.75 7.06 -3.99
N LYS A 184 11.81 6.76 -4.72
CA LYS A 184 11.91 7.06 -6.15
C LYS A 184 10.91 6.29 -7.01
N TRP A 185 10.56 5.05 -6.61
CA TRP A 185 9.62 4.21 -7.35
C TRP A 185 8.19 4.73 -7.25
N VAL A 186 7.78 5.20 -6.07
CA VAL A 186 6.47 5.84 -5.88
C VAL A 186 6.42 7.19 -6.59
N GLU A 187 7.45 8.03 -6.47
CA GLU A 187 7.56 9.28 -7.21
C GLU A 187 7.46 9.06 -8.72
N TYR A 188 8.23 8.11 -9.24
CA TYR A 188 8.28 7.76 -10.66
C TYR A 188 6.92 7.31 -11.21
N TRP A 189 6.22 6.38 -10.53
CA TRP A 189 4.94 5.85 -11.01
C TRP A 189 3.77 6.79 -10.74
N SER A 190 3.87 7.69 -9.79
CA SER A 190 2.86 8.73 -9.51
C SER A 190 3.07 10.02 -10.29
N ASP A 191 4.09 10.11 -11.14
CA ASP A 191 4.51 11.34 -11.83
C ASP A 191 4.78 12.50 -10.85
N GLY A 192 5.40 12.19 -9.70
CA GLY A 192 5.70 13.16 -8.64
C GLY A 192 4.49 13.60 -7.81
N ALA A 193 3.34 12.94 -7.97
CA ALA A 193 2.11 13.33 -7.25
C ALA A 193 1.97 12.71 -5.85
N ALA A 194 2.85 11.80 -5.47
CA ALA A 194 2.84 11.17 -4.15
C ALA A 194 4.26 10.85 -3.67
N ASP A 195 4.48 11.10 -2.38
CA ASP A 195 5.66 10.64 -1.65
C ASP A 195 5.41 9.23 -1.11
N TYR A 196 6.42 8.38 -1.11
CA TYR A 196 6.36 7.09 -0.46
C TYR A 196 6.23 7.27 1.05
N VAL A 197 5.29 6.57 1.67
CA VAL A 197 5.08 6.62 3.13
C VAL A 197 4.98 5.21 3.71
N THR A 198 4.29 4.30 3.05
CA THR A 198 4.05 2.96 3.58
C THR A 198 4.30 1.86 2.56
N SER A 199 4.62 0.66 3.06
CA SER A 199 4.72 -0.55 2.27
C SER A 199 3.85 -1.67 2.82
N GLY A 200 3.20 -2.42 1.94
CA GLY A 200 2.36 -3.58 2.25
C GLY A 200 2.43 -4.63 1.17
N MET A 201 1.48 -5.55 1.15
CA MET A 201 1.54 -6.72 0.28
C MET A 201 0.23 -7.04 -0.46
N GLU A 202 -0.89 -6.40 -0.08
CA GLU A 202 -2.23 -6.82 -0.54
C GLU A 202 -2.89 -5.82 -1.49
N ASP A 203 -2.43 -4.57 -1.45
CA ASP A 203 -3.18 -3.44 -1.99
C ASP A 203 -3.32 -3.49 -3.50
N THR A 204 -2.23 -3.75 -4.24
CA THR A 204 -2.29 -3.84 -5.71
C THR A 204 -3.18 -4.98 -6.20
N GLY A 205 -3.17 -6.12 -5.50
CA GLY A 205 -4.07 -7.23 -5.81
C GLY A 205 -5.53 -6.88 -5.57
N THR A 206 -5.83 -6.17 -4.49
CA THR A 206 -7.17 -5.68 -4.18
C THR A 206 -7.65 -4.68 -5.23
N PHE A 207 -6.85 -3.66 -5.55
CA PHE A 207 -7.19 -2.68 -6.59
C PHE A 207 -7.40 -3.32 -7.96
N GLN A 208 -6.54 -4.27 -8.34
CA GLN A 208 -6.68 -4.98 -9.63
C GLN A 208 -7.98 -5.77 -9.69
N ALA A 209 -8.34 -6.46 -8.61
CA ALA A 209 -9.61 -7.19 -8.54
C ALA A 209 -10.81 -6.25 -8.62
N LEU A 210 -10.78 -5.13 -7.90
CA LEU A 210 -11.84 -4.13 -7.93
C LEU A 210 -12.01 -3.53 -9.34
N GLN A 211 -10.92 -3.20 -10.04
CA GLN A 211 -11.00 -2.74 -11.43
C GLN A 211 -11.62 -3.77 -12.38
N TYR A 212 -11.37 -5.07 -12.18
CA TYR A 212 -12.02 -6.10 -12.99
C TYR A 212 -13.51 -6.25 -12.67
N LEU A 213 -13.88 -6.16 -11.40
CA LEU A 213 -15.27 -6.19 -10.96
C LEU A 213 -16.06 -4.96 -11.45
N ASP A 214 -15.43 -3.79 -11.47
CA ASP A 214 -16.01 -2.58 -12.04
C ASP A 214 -16.31 -2.72 -13.53
N ARG A 215 -15.37 -3.23 -14.31
CA ARG A 215 -15.57 -3.50 -15.76
C ARG A 215 -16.76 -4.41 -16.08
N ILE A 216 -17.16 -5.25 -15.15
CA ILE A 216 -18.32 -6.15 -15.28
C ILE A 216 -19.53 -5.69 -14.45
N ASN A 217 -19.53 -4.43 -13.99
CA ASN A 217 -20.60 -3.78 -13.23
C ASN A 217 -20.98 -4.51 -11.94
N LYS A 218 -20.01 -5.07 -11.22
CA LYS A 218 -20.21 -5.69 -9.92
C LYS A 218 -19.92 -4.73 -8.76
N VAL A 219 -19.08 -3.73 -8.99
CA VAL A 219 -18.75 -2.64 -8.08
C VAL A 219 -18.70 -1.33 -8.87
N ASP A 220 -18.64 -0.21 -8.16
CA ASP A 220 -18.43 1.15 -8.71
C ASP A 220 -17.26 1.76 -7.94
N VAL A 221 -16.04 1.82 -8.55
CA VAL A 221 -14.79 2.25 -7.90
C VAL A 221 -13.96 3.21 -8.74
#